data_61483d0728067a1745be2e637c52318c
#
_entry.id   61483d0728067a1745be2e637c52318c
#
_cell.length_a   1.000
_cell.length_b   1.000
_cell.length_c   1.000
_cell.angle_alpha   90.00
_cell.angle_beta   90.00
_cell.angle_gamma   90.00
#
_symmetry.space_group_name_H-M   'P 1'
#
loop_
_entity.id
_entity.type
_entity.pdbx_description
1 polymer ?
#
loop_
_entity_poly.entity_id
_entity_poly.type
_entity_poly.pdbx_seq_one_letter_code
_entity_poly.pdbx_strand_id
1 'polypeptide(L)'
;LGWSDVGAWEALKEALETTSAENVTKGKVLMTDASDNLVFNYTDQLVVGIDLEKMIVINTDDVLLICHKNSVPKIKKLVEKLENTPHEHLT
;
A
#
# COMPACT_ATOMS: atom_id res chain seq x y z
N LEU A 1 -5.38 11.52 -10.42
CA LEU A 1 -4.17 10.75 -10.64
C LEU A 1 -3.86 9.93 -9.41
N GLY A 2 -2.75 9.31 -9.34
CA GLY A 2 -2.28 8.54 -8.20
C GLY A 2 -3.36 7.88 -7.36
N TRP A 3 -3.78 8.54 -6.29
CA TRP A 3 -4.75 7.99 -5.35
C TRP A 3 -6.14 7.81 -5.95
N SER A 4 -6.50 8.64 -6.91
CA SER A 4 -7.80 8.55 -7.57
C SER A 4 -7.81 7.44 -8.61
N ASP A 5 -6.65 6.99 -9.04
CA ASP A 5 -6.55 5.95 -10.03
C ASP A 5 -6.84 4.58 -9.44
N VAL A 6 -7.34 3.74 -10.29
CA VAL A 6 -7.80 2.42 -9.93
C VAL A 6 -6.76 1.62 -9.14
N GLY A 7 -5.52 1.63 -9.59
CA GLY A 7 -4.50 0.76 -8.99
C GLY A 7 -4.29 0.97 -7.50
N ALA A 8 -3.90 2.18 -7.12
CA ALA A 8 -3.54 2.46 -5.73
C ALA A 8 -4.76 2.46 -4.82
N TRP A 9 -5.85 3.09 -5.25
CA TRP A 9 -7.04 3.22 -4.40
C TRP A 9 -7.73 1.88 -4.17
N GLU A 10 -7.89 1.08 -5.22
CA GLU A 10 -8.51 -0.23 -5.06
C GLU A 10 -7.63 -1.18 -4.26
N ALA A 11 -6.32 -1.11 -4.44
CA ALA A 11 -5.40 -1.90 -3.64
C ALA A 11 -5.52 -1.53 -2.16
N LEU A 12 -5.62 -0.25 -1.85
CA LEU A 12 -5.80 0.20 -0.47
C LEU A 12 -7.11 -0.31 0.12
N LYS A 13 -8.21 -0.23 -0.64
CA LYS A 13 -9.49 -0.75 -0.17
C LYS A 13 -9.41 -2.25 0.11
N GLU A 14 -8.79 -2.99 -0.78
CA GLU A 14 -8.62 -4.43 -0.60
C GLU A 14 -7.77 -4.72 0.64
N ALA A 15 -6.72 -3.94 0.83
CA ALA A 15 -5.86 -4.07 2.00
C ALA A 15 -6.64 -3.85 3.30
N LEU A 16 -7.53 -2.88 3.33
CA LEU A 16 -8.32 -2.57 4.50
C LEU A 16 -9.29 -3.69 4.88
N GLU A 17 -9.69 -4.47 3.91
CA GLU A 17 -10.62 -5.58 4.13
C GLU A 17 -9.93 -6.88 4.53
N THR A 18 -8.62 -6.94 4.36
CA THR A 18 -7.84 -8.13 4.66
C THR A 18 -7.52 -8.21 6.15
N THR A 19 -7.85 -9.34 6.77
CA THR A 19 -7.66 -9.53 8.22
C THR A 19 -6.72 -10.67 8.56
N SER A 20 -6.01 -11.23 7.58
CA SER A 20 -5.08 -12.32 7.82
C SER A 20 -3.85 -11.86 8.61
N ALA A 21 -3.38 -12.70 9.53
CA ALA A 21 -2.12 -12.48 10.25
C ALA A 21 -0.91 -12.99 9.47
N GLU A 22 -1.14 -13.61 8.34
CA GLU A 22 -0.06 -14.08 7.47
C GLU A 22 0.31 -12.98 6.47
N ASN A 23 1.44 -13.16 5.79
CA ASN A 23 1.80 -12.25 4.71
C ASN A 23 0.84 -12.47 3.53
N VAL A 24 0.21 -11.40 3.09
CA VAL A 24 -0.63 -11.42 1.89
C VAL A 24 0.10 -10.64 0.82
N THR A 25 0.40 -11.27 -0.29
CA THR A 25 1.18 -10.65 -1.35
C THR A 25 0.51 -10.77 -2.70
N LYS A 26 0.77 -9.80 -3.57
CA LYS A 26 0.40 -9.85 -4.98
C LYS A 26 1.56 -9.36 -5.83
N GLY A 27 1.78 -10.02 -6.96
CA GLY A 27 2.84 -9.63 -7.88
C GLY A 27 4.19 -10.20 -7.48
N LYS A 28 5.24 -9.54 -7.92
CA LYS A 28 6.62 -9.98 -7.67
C LYS A 28 7.05 -9.53 -6.28
N VAL A 29 6.88 -10.40 -5.30
CA VAL A 29 7.19 -10.10 -3.90
C VAL A 29 7.94 -11.27 -3.29
N LEU A 30 9.02 -10.96 -2.58
CA LEU A 30 9.79 -11.93 -1.83
C LEU A 30 9.87 -11.48 -0.37
N MET A 31 9.36 -12.29 0.54
CA MET A 31 9.36 -11.98 1.97
C MET A 31 10.24 -12.96 2.73
N THR A 32 11.03 -12.44 3.65
CA THR A 32 11.93 -13.24 4.48
C THR A 32 11.83 -12.78 5.93
N ASP A 33 11.61 -13.73 6.84
CA ASP A 33 11.49 -13.45 8.27
C ASP A 33 10.46 -12.35 8.56
N ALA A 34 9.33 -12.43 7.86
CA ALA A 34 8.29 -11.41 7.92
C ALA A 34 6.94 -12.06 8.19
N SER A 35 6.08 -11.36 8.92
CA SER A 35 4.76 -11.84 9.26
C SER A 35 3.75 -10.70 9.34
N ASP A 36 2.49 -11.01 9.10
CA ASP A 36 1.39 -10.07 9.22
C ASP A 36 1.57 -8.82 8.38
N ASN A 37 2.10 -9.00 7.16
CA ASN A 37 2.27 -7.91 6.21
C ASN A 37 1.32 -8.05 5.03
N LEU A 38 1.06 -6.93 4.38
CA LEU A 38 0.33 -6.92 3.14
C LEU A 38 1.18 -6.18 2.12
N VAL A 39 1.59 -6.87 1.07
CA VAL A 39 2.46 -6.28 0.05
C VAL A 39 1.83 -6.52 -1.32
N PHE A 40 1.28 -5.48 -1.89
CA PHE A 40 0.68 -5.53 -3.23
C PHE A 40 1.58 -4.79 -4.20
N ASN A 41 2.15 -5.52 -5.14
CA ASN A 41 3.06 -4.96 -6.12
C ASN A 41 2.45 -5.09 -7.53
N TYR A 42 2.10 -3.96 -8.10
CA TYR A 42 1.50 -3.87 -9.43
C TYR A 42 2.52 -3.45 -10.50
N THR A 43 3.80 -3.48 -10.16
CA THR A 43 4.87 -3.09 -11.06
C THR A 43 5.69 -4.30 -11.50
N ASP A 44 6.61 -4.08 -12.42
CA ASP A 44 7.55 -5.12 -12.85
C ASP A 44 8.76 -5.25 -11.94
N GLN A 45 8.88 -4.38 -10.95
CA GLN A 45 9.95 -4.45 -9.97
C GLN A 45 9.75 -5.62 -9.01
N LEU A 46 10.83 -6.18 -8.53
CA LEU A 46 10.75 -7.14 -7.44
C LEU A 46 10.73 -6.36 -6.11
N VAL A 47 9.74 -6.64 -5.29
CA VAL A 47 9.66 -6.05 -3.94
C VAL A 47 10.15 -7.10 -2.96
N VAL A 48 11.16 -6.74 -2.18
CA VAL A 48 11.74 -7.63 -1.16
C VAL A 48 11.50 -7.05 0.21
N GLY A 49 10.92 -7.85 1.09
CA GLY A 49 10.69 -7.46 2.49
C GLY A 49 11.43 -8.39 3.43
N ILE A 50 12.22 -7.83 4.34
CA ILE A 50 13.01 -8.59 5.30
C ILE A 50 12.71 -8.06 6.70
N ASP A 51 12.42 -8.97 7.63
CA ASP A 51 12.11 -8.62 9.03
C ASP A 51 10.96 -7.62 9.18
N LEU A 52 9.99 -7.66 8.26
CA LEU A 52 8.83 -6.78 8.33
C LEU A 52 7.73 -7.42 9.16
N GLU A 53 7.03 -6.58 9.91
CA GLU A 53 5.89 -7.01 10.72
C GLU A 53 4.82 -5.93 10.71
N LYS A 54 3.58 -6.33 10.43
CA LYS A 54 2.40 -5.44 10.43
C LYS A 54 2.54 -4.26 9.49
N MET A 55 3.13 -4.48 8.33
CA MET A 55 3.33 -3.42 7.33
C MET A 55 2.36 -3.56 6.17
N ILE A 56 2.00 -2.43 5.61
CA ILE A 56 1.27 -2.35 4.35
C ILE A 56 2.17 -1.69 3.34
N VAL A 57 2.38 -2.37 2.22
CA VAL A 57 3.16 -1.84 1.09
C VAL A 57 2.32 -2.00 -0.16
N ILE A 58 2.02 -0.91 -0.83
CA ILE A 58 1.27 -0.92 -2.08
C ILE A 58 2.10 -0.17 -3.12
N ASN A 59 2.63 -0.90 -4.07
CA ASN A 59 3.52 -0.36 -5.11
C ASN A 59 2.80 -0.34 -6.45
N THR A 60 2.55 0.85 -6.96
CA THR A 60 1.95 1.05 -8.28
C THR A 60 2.90 1.90 -9.13
N ASP A 61 2.57 2.09 -10.39
CA ASP A 61 3.41 2.91 -11.27
C ASP A 61 3.48 4.36 -10.83
N ASP A 62 2.43 4.85 -10.17
CA ASP A 62 2.34 6.26 -9.79
C ASP A 62 2.67 6.54 -8.33
N VAL A 63 2.43 5.56 -7.47
CA VAL A 63 2.53 5.76 -6.02
C VAL A 63 3.10 4.51 -5.36
N LEU A 64 3.99 4.72 -4.42
CA LEU A 64 4.44 3.68 -3.50
C LEU A 64 4.03 4.09 -2.09
N LEU A 65 3.10 3.35 -1.52
CA LEU A 65 2.64 3.57 -0.15
C LEU A 65 3.29 2.56 0.77
N ILE A 66 3.87 3.05 1.86
CA ILE A 66 4.43 2.20 2.91
C ILE A 66 3.93 2.72 4.25
N CYS A 67 3.26 1.89 5.02
CA CYS A 67 2.81 2.29 6.35
C CYS A 67 2.61 1.07 7.25
N HIS A 68 2.48 1.34 8.54
CA HIS A 68 2.12 0.32 9.52
C HIS A 68 0.61 0.09 9.46
N LYS A 69 0.16 -1.15 9.68
CA LYS A 69 -1.28 -1.45 9.66
C LYS A 69 -2.09 -0.57 10.60
N ASN A 70 -1.51 -0.19 11.74
CA ASN A 70 -2.20 0.64 12.71
C ASN A 70 -2.33 2.11 12.27
N SER A 71 -1.69 2.49 11.17
CA SER A 71 -1.69 3.86 10.68
C SER A 71 -2.70 4.11 9.56
N VAL A 72 -3.56 3.15 9.28
CA VAL A 72 -4.56 3.26 8.23
C VAL A 72 -5.41 4.53 8.33
N PRO A 73 -5.89 4.94 9.52
CA PRO A 73 -6.66 6.18 9.61
C PRO A 73 -5.89 7.41 9.15
N LYS A 74 -4.57 7.40 9.30
CA LYS A 74 -3.73 8.50 8.83
C LYS A 74 -3.67 8.57 7.31
N ILE A 75 -3.77 7.41 6.65
CA ILE A 75 -3.78 7.36 5.19
C ILE A 75 -5.00 8.09 4.66
N LYS A 76 -6.16 7.82 5.24
CA LYS A 76 -7.41 8.46 4.82
C LYS A 76 -7.33 9.96 4.92
N LYS A 77 -6.79 10.47 6.03
CA LYS A 77 -6.62 11.89 6.24
C LYS A 77 -5.66 12.51 5.23
N LEU A 78 -4.57 11.81 4.93
CA LEU A 78 -3.60 12.28 3.95
C LEU A 78 -4.21 12.38 2.55
N VAL A 79 -4.97 11.37 2.15
CA VAL A 79 -5.61 11.35 0.84
C VAL A 79 -6.59 12.51 0.72
N GLU A 80 -7.42 12.73 1.75
CA GLU A 80 -8.35 13.86 1.76
C GLU A 80 -7.61 15.19 1.64
N LYS A 81 -6.50 15.32 2.35
CA LYS A 81 -5.69 16.54 2.32
C LYS A 81 -5.11 16.78 0.94
N LEU A 82 -4.61 15.75 0.28
CA LEU A 82 -4.04 15.87 -1.06
C LEU A 82 -5.10 16.22 -2.10
N GLU A 83 -6.30 15.67 -1.96
CA GLU A 83 -7.39 15.96 -2.86
C GLU A 83 -7.89 17.40 -2.79
N ASN A 84 -7.65 18.06 -1.66
CA ASN A 84 -8.11 19.41 -1.42
C ASN A 84 -7.00 20.46 -1.46
N THR A 85 -5.87 20.14 -2.11
CA THR A 85 -4.72 21.04 -2.19
C THR A 85 -4.26 21.19 -3.63
N PRO A 86 -3.36 22.15 -3.90
CA PRO A 86 -2.76 22.29 -5.24
C PRO A 86 -2.00 21.05 -5.70
N HIS A 87 -1.73 20.12 -4.81
CA HIS A 87 -1.05 18.87 -5.15
C HIS A 87 -2.02 17.79 -5.64
N GLU A 88 -3.29 18.09 -5.74
CA GLU A 88 -4.28 17.13 -6.18
C GLU A 88 -3.95 16.51 -7.52
N HIS A 89 -3.36 17.27 -8.42
CA HIS A 89 -2.98 16.78 -9.74
C HIS A 89 -1.89 15.70 -9.68
N LEU A 90 -1.24 15.53 -8.54
CA LEU A 90 -0.23 14.50 -8.34
C LEU A 90 -0.85 13.20 -7.81
N THR A 91 -2.08 13.28 -7.40
CA THR A 91 -2.80 12.11 -6.90
C THR A 91 -3.77 11.56 -7.96
#